data_4b56f95e168d3c6b7775b4f97701da72
#
_entry.id   4b56f95e168d3c6b7775b4f97701da72
#
_cell.length_a   1.000
_cell.length_b   1.000
_cell.length_c   1.000
_cell.angle_alpha   90.00
_cell.angle_beta   90.00
_cell.angle_gamma   90.00
#
_symmetry.space_group_name_H-M   'P 1'
#
loop_
_entity.id
_entity.type
_entity.pdbx_description
1 polymer ?
#
loop_
_entity_poly.entity_id
_entity_poly.type
_entity_poly.pdbx_seq_one_letter_code
_entity_poly.pdbx_strand_id
1 'polypeptide(L)'
;MSLQPGTIIIASLNAEPPAATRQSLLRELGYGLEPDPGCRWHRPGLVSLKSRVDGGDQVLARVRSLPGVERVLTLEGGLLRQGEALGSLAAVSLPHGNGTTIGGNQLTVIAGPCSCESEAQVLAAAEIVAEAGAHALRGGSFKGRTSPFSFGGLGEQGLEYMARARELTGLPVVSEALDSPQLDVVARYADVIQIGSRNMQNYPLLFDAGAHPAGLPVLLKRGLASTIPEFLQAAEYVLLGRAFAGHDQAGLILCERGIRTFDDALRFTLDIGAIPVLQQSCDLPVIVDPSHAAGKRSLVPPLARAAAAAGAVGLLIEVHPDPDNAWCDGSQSLSPEEFKTLMRDLDRFVGPRQ
;
A
#
# COMPACT_ATOMS: atom_id res chain seq x y z
N MET A 1 -20.31 -22.03 -5.07
CA MET A 1 -19.66 -21.24 -6.13
C MET A 1 -19.33 -22.18 -7.28
N SER A 2 -19.82 -21.93 -8.47
CA SER A 2 -19.53 -22.77 -9.63
C SER A 2 -18.20 -22.36 -10.26
N LEU A 3 -17.26 -23.28 -10.36
CA LEU A 3 -16.02 -23.07 -11.08
C LEU A 3 -16.33 -22.87 -12.57
N GLN A 4 -16.02 -21.70 -13.11
CA GLN A 4 -16.20 -21.38 -14.52
C GLN A 4 -14.83 -21.17 -15.21
N PRO A 5 -14.72 -21.34 -16.53
CA PRO A 5 -13.52 -20.96 -17.27
C PRO A 5 -13.17 -19.49 -17.02
N GLY A 6 -11.91 -19.23 -16.69
CA GLY A 6 -11.42 -17.88 -16.35
C GLY A 6 -11.42 -17.56 -14.84
N THR A 7 -12.08 -18.36 -13.98
CA THR A 7 -11.95 -18.21 -12.52
C THR A 7 -10.49 -18.36 -12.10
N ILE A 8 -9.96 -17.39 -11.34
CA ILE A 8 -8.61 -17.48 -10.81
C ILE A 8 -8.62 -18.41 -9.61
N ILE A 9 -7.73 -19.39 -9.65
CA ILE A 9 -7.51 -20.35 -8.55
C ILE A 9 -6.12 -20.09 -7.99
N ILE A 10 -6.05 -19.98 -6.67
CA ILE A 10 -4.80 -19.89 -5.94
C ILE A 10 -4.70 -21.14 -5.07
N ALA A 11 -3.69 -21.95 -5.30
CA ALA A 11 -3.45 -23.14 -4.50
C ALA A 11 -2.13 -22.99 -3.71
N SER A 12 -2.22 -23.23 -2.41
CA SER A 12 -1.09 -23.43 -1.52
C SER A 12 -0.82 -24.91 -1.39
N LEU A 13 0.44 -25.28 -1.56
CA LEU A 13 0.95 -26.64 -1.44
C LEU A 13 2.08 -26.65 -0.40
N ASN A 14 2.40 -27.81 0.13
CA ASN A 14 3.61 -28.00 0.95
C ASN A 14 4.84 -27.44 0.23
N ALA A 15 5.84 -27.00 0.96
CA ALA A 15 7.03 -26.34 0.41
C ALA A 15 7.69 -27.11 -0.74
N GLU A 16 7.62 -28.43 -0.71
CA GLU A 16 8.09 -29.32 -1.78
C GLU A 16 6.99 -30.35 -2.12
N PRO A 17 5.93 -29.95 -2.86
CA PRO A 17 4.89 -30.87 -3.22
C PRO A 17 5.44 -31.95 -4.19
N PRO A 18 4.99 -33.20 -4.08
CA PRO A 18 5.34 -34.26 -5.02
C PRO A 18 5.09 -33.81 -6.47
N ALA A 19 5.97 -34.16 -7.40
CA ALA A 19 5.77 -33.84 -8.81
C ALA A 19 4.41 -34.33 -9.34
N ALA A 20 3.94 -35.48 -8.86
CA ALA A 20 2.63 -36.00 -9.17
C ALA A 20 1.49 -35.08 -8.73
N THR A 21 1.61 -34.38 -7.59
CA THR A 21 0.61 -33.43 -7.11
C THR A 21 0.54 -32.20 -8.04
N ARG A 22 1.69 -31.66 -8.47
CA ARG A 22 1.73 -30.55 -9.44
C ARG A 22 1.05 -30.94 -10.75
N GLN A 23 1.36 -32.13 -11.27
CA GLN A 23 0.76 -32.65 -12.51
C GLN A 23 -0.75 -32.87 -12.37
N SER A 24 -1.18 -33.43 -11.25
CA SER A 24 -2.61 -33.67 -10.98
C SER A 24 -3.38 -32.35 -10.85
N LEU A 25 -2.82 -31.36 -10.14
CA LEU A 25 -3.41 -30.02 -10.03
C LEU A 25 -3.63 -29.39 -11.41
N LEU A 26 -2.61 -29.39 -12.26
CA LEU A 26 -2.70 -28.84 -13.60
C LEU A 26 -3.75 -29.56 -14.43
N ARG A 27 -3.76 -30.89 -14.39
CA ARG A 27 -4.73 -31.72 -15.14
C ARG A 27 -6.17 -31.47 -14.71
N GLU A 28 -6.45 -31.44 -13.39
CA GLU A 28 -7.79 -31.16 -12.87
C GLU A 28 -8.34 -29.82 -13.32
N LEU A 29 -7.47 -28.86 -13.58
CA LEU A 29 -7.84 -27.50 -13.98
C LEU A 29 -7.71 -27.23 -15.49
N GLY A 30 -7.51 -28.32 -16.29
CA GLY A 30 -7.52 -28.27 -17.75
C GLY A 30 -6.19 -27.87 -18.38
N TYR A 31 -5.08 -27.99 -17.67
CA TYR A 31 -3.74 -27.70 -18.18
C TYR A 31 -3.01 -28.97 -18.64
N GLY A 32 -2.16 -28.81 -19.64
CA GLY A 32 -1.19 -29.85 -20.05
C GLY A 32 -0.02 -29.94 -19.05
N LEU A 33 0.92 -30.84 -19.36
CA LEU A 33 2.15 -31.03 -18.56
C LEU A 33 3.26 -30.02 -18.89
N GLU A 34 3.11 -29.29 -19.97
CA GLU A 34 4.06 -28.26 -20.43
C GLU A 34 3.85 -26.94 -19.69
N PRO A 35 4.91 -26.09 -19.54
CA PRO A 35 4.76 -24.75 -19.02
C PRO A 35 3.69 -23.97 -19.81
N ASP A 36 2.71 -23.44 -19.11
CA ASP A 36 1.58 -22.72 -19.69
C ASP A 36 1.50 -21.29 -19.14
N PRO A 37 1.36 -20.27 -19.99
CA PRO A 37 1.31 -18.86 -19.54
C PRO A 37 0.12 -18.56 -18.61
N GLY A 38 -0.91 -19.39 -18.60
CA GLY A 38 -2.05 -19.25 -17.68
C GLY A 38 -1.82 -19.85 -16.29
N CYS A 39 -0.64 -20.48 -16.05
CA CYS A 39 -0.26 -21.07 -14.78
C CYS A 39 1.04 -20.44 -14.29
N ARG A 40 1.01 -19.82 -13.13
CA ARG A 40 2.19 -19.15 -12.56
C ARG A 40 2.52 -19.70 -11.18
N TRP A 41 3.74 -20.20 -11.04
CA TRP A 41 4.34 -20.55 -9.76
C TRP A 41 5.02 -19.32 -9.18
N HIS A 42 4.53 -18.78 -8.07
CA HIS A 42 5.04 -17.56 -7.44
C HIS A 42 6.27 -17.85 -6.57
N ARG A 43 6.22 -19.00 -5.87
CA ARG A 43 7.31 -19.55 -5.03
C ARG A 43 7.07 -21.05 -4.85
N PRO A 44 8.03 -21.81 -4.30
CA PRO A 44 7.76 -23.19 -3.92
C PRO A 44 6.47 -23.30 -3.08
N GLY A 45 5.55 -24.13 -3.49
CA GLY A 45 4.28 -24.33 -2.80
C GLY A 45 3.16 -23.31 -3.08
N LEU A 46 3.35 -22.32 -3.94
CA LEU A 46 2.28 -21.37 -4.30
C LEU A 46 2.10 -21.25 -5.79
N VAL A 47 0.91 -21.55 -6.28
CA VAL A 47 0.53 -21.42 -7.68
C VAL A 47 -0.76 -20.62 -7.83
N SER A 48 -0.79 -19.74 -8.83
CA SER A 48 -2.03 -19.15 -9.34
C SER A 48 -2.25 -19.57 -10.79
N LEU A 49 -3.51 -19.84 -11.14
CA LEU A 49 -3.90 -20.24 -12.47
C LEU A 49 -5.36 -19.87 -12.74
N LYS A 50 -5.70 -19.72 -14.02
CA LYS A 50 -7.08 -19.51 -14.45
C LYS A 50 -7.69 -20.87 -14.78
N SER A 51 -8.86 -21.18 -14.25
CA SER A 51 -9.55 -22.42 -14.63
C SER A 51 -9.83 -22.45 -16.14
N ARG A 52 -9.57 -23.57 -16.75
CA ARG A 52 -9.95 -23.87 -18.15
C ARG A 52 -11.12 -24.83 -18.24
N VAL A 53 -11.57 -25.35 -17.11
CA VAL A 53 -12.66 -26.30 -17.03
C VAL A 53 -13.89 -25.64 -16.41
N ASP A 54 -15.04 -26.08 -16.88
CA ASP A 54 -16.33 -25.87 -16.24
C ASP A 54 -16.67 -27.16 -15.48
N GLY A 55 -16.65 -27.12 -14.16
CA GLY A 55 -16.76 -28.37 -13.38
C GLY A 55 -17.26 -28.17 -11.95
N GLY A 56 -17.60 -26.94 -11.62
CA GLY A 56 -18.22 -26.60 -10.33
C GLY A 56 -17.45 -27.08 -9.10
N ASP A 57 -18.18 -27.31 -8.02
CA ASP A 57 -17.63 -27.71 -6.71
C ASP A 57 -16.92 -29.07 -6.73
N GLN A 58 -17.23 -29.94 -7.69
CA GLN A 58 -16.61 -31.27 -7.80
C GLN A 58 -15.12 -31.17 -8.19
N VAL A 59 -14.76 -30.30 -9.12
CA VAL A 59 -13.35 -30.06 -9.51
C VAL A 59 -12.58 -29.46 -8.34
N LEU A 60 -13.15 -28.49 -7.66
CA LEU A 60 -12.52 -27.88 -6.47
C LEU A 60 -12.34 -28.88 -5.34
N ALA A 61 -13.32 -29.78 -5.12
CA ALA A 61 -13.21 -30.83 -4.13
C ALA A 61 -12.06 -31.81 -4.45
N ARG A 62 -11.91 -32.22 -5.73
CA ARG A 62 -10.77 -33.04 -6.16
C ARG A 62 -9.45 -32.33 -5.99
N VAL A 63 -9.34 -31.04 -6.39
CA VAL A 63 -8.12 -30.24 -6.20
C VAL A 63 -7.75 -30.14 -4.72
N ARG A 64 -8.72 -29.89 -3.84
CA ARG A 64 -8.51 -29.80 -2.38
C ARG A 64 -8.07 -31.14 -1.76
N SER A 65 -8.45 -32.24 -2.38
CA SER A 65 -8.10 -33.60 -1.89
C SER A 65 -6.74 -34.12 -2.39
N LEU A 66 -6.04 -33.34 -3.27
CA LEU A 66 -4.73 -33.76 -3.76
C LEU A 66 -3.70 -33.76 -2.62
N PRO A 67 -2.85 -34.81 -2.53
CA PRO A 67 -1.82 -34.92 -1.50
C PRO A 67 -0.91 -33.69 -1.53
N GLY A 68 -0.71 -33.00 -0.39
CA GLY A 68 0.14 -31.84 -0.29
C GLY A 68 -0.50 -30.52 -0.69
N VAL A 69 -1.77 -30.49 -1.09
CA VAL A 69 -2.55 -29.24 -1.23
C VAL A 69 -3.05 -28.85 0.15
N GLU A 70 -2.64 -27.67 0.64
CA GLU A 70 -3.02 -27.17 1.95
C GLU A 70 -4.26 -26.27 1.87
N ARG A 71 -4.31 -25.43 0.83
CA ARG A 71 -5.38 -24.45 0.67
C ARG A 71 -5.67 -24.17 -0.80
N VAL A 72 -6.94 -23.97 -1.12
CA VAL A 72 -7.40 -23.55 -2.45
C VAL A 72 -8.39 -22.40 -2.28
N LEU A 73 -8.08 -21.28 -2.92
CA LEU A 73 -8.92 -20.11 -3.02
C LEU A 73 -9.41 -19.96 -4.45
N THR A 74 -10.63 -19.48 -4.62
CA THR A 74 -11.21 -19.13 -5.91
C THR A 74 -11.58 -17.65 -5.90
N LEU A 75 -11.23 -16.94 -6.96
CA LEU A 75 -11.50 -15.52 -7.12
C LEU A 75 -12.31 -15.33 -8.41
N GLU A 76 -13.56 -14.95 -8.28
CA GLU A 76 -14.40 -14.54 -9.40
C GLU A 76 -14.15 -13.05 -9.70
N GLY A 77 -13.91 -12.71 -10.97
CA GLY A 77 -13.72 -11.31 -11.39
C GLY A 77 -12.36 -10.68 -11.12
N GLY A 78 -11.39 -11.46 -10.59
CA GLY A 78 -10.04 -10.97 -10.30
C GLY A 78 -9.85 -10.53 -8.84
N LEU A 79 -8.66 -10.00 -8.54
CA LEU A 79 -8.29 -9.50 -7.21
C LEU A 79 -8.75 -8.06 -6.99
N LEU A 80 -8.76 -7.26 -8.05
CA LEU A 80 -9.27 -5.90 -8.03
C LEU A 80 -10.77 -5.93 -8.32
N ARG A 81 -11.57 -5.47 -7.35
CA ARG A 81 -13.00 -5.29 -7.54
C ARG A 81 -13.24 -3.95 -8.22
N GLN A 82 -14.04 -3.93 -9.27
CA GLN A 82 -14.55 -2.68 -9.83
C GLN A 82 -15.57 -2.10 -8.85
N GLY A 83 -15.42 -0.84 -8.50
CA GLY A 83 -16.42 -0.13 -7.70
C GLY A 83 -17.77 -0.11 -8.45
N GLU A 84 -18.84 -0.56 -7.79
CA GLU A 84 -20.19 -0.59 -8.39
C GLU A 84 -20.75 0.81 -8.66
N ALA A 85 -20.16 1.85 -8.05
CA ALA A 85 -20.47 3.26 -8.32
C ALA A 85 -19.29 4.15 -7.88
N LEU A 86 -19.09 5.27 -8.58
CA LEU A 86 -18.25 6.36 -8.11
C LEU A 86 -18.72 6.78 -6.71
N GLY A 87 -17.90 6.46 -5.66
CA GLY A 87 -18.21 6.82 -4.27
C GLY A 87 -18.29 5.67 -3.27
N SER A 88 -18.25 4.40 -3.68
CA SER A 88 -18.16 3.27 -2.74
C SER A 88 -16.75 2.71 -2.66
N LEU A 89 -15.79 3.55 -2.23
CA LEU A 89 -14.43 3.10 -1.97
C LEU A 89 -14.39 2.29 -0.68
N ALA A 90 -13.63 1.19 -0.71
CA ALA A 90 -13.38 0.42 0.50
C ALA A 90 -12.71 1.29 1.57
N ALA A 91 -13.11 1.11 2.82
CA ALA A 91 -12.49 1.77 3.95
C ALA A 91 -11.48 0.83 4.61
N VAL A 92 -10.25 1.29 4.78
CA VAL A 92 -9.18 0.55 5.47
C VAL A 92 -9.10 1.04 6.91
N SER A 93 -9.47 0.17 7.86
CA SER A 93 -9.35 0.48 9.29
C SER A 93 -7.92 0.33 9.77
N LEU A 94 -7.46 1.26 10.61
CA LEU A 94 -6.13 1.25 11.21
C LEU A 94 -6.17 0.65 12.61
N PRO A 95 -5.26 -0.28 12.96
CA PRO A 95 -5.33 -1.06 14.21
C PRO A 95 -5.38 -0.21 15.49
N HIS A 96 -4.57 0.84 15.62
CA HIS A 96 -4.45 1.66 16.82
C HIS A 96 -5.04 3.08 16.68
N GLY A 97 -5.87 3.33 15.69
CA GLY A 97 -6.29 4.69 15.33
C GLY A 97 -7.62 5.15 15.92
N ASN A 98 -8.08 4.65 17.07
CA ASN A 98 -9.37 5.07 17.68
C ASN A 98 -10.53 5.10 16.65
N GLY A 99 -10.58 4.13 15.74
CA GLY A 99 -11.54 4.08 14.64
C GLY A 99 -11.13 4.85 13.40
N THR A 100 -9.88 5.31 13.29
CA THR A 100 -9.36 5.94 12.07
C THR A 100 -9.45 4.97 10.89
N THR A 101 -10.03 5.46 9.80
CA THR A 101 -10.13 4.72 8.53
C THR A 101 -9.55 5.57 7.40
N ILE A 102 -8.96 4.91 6.41
CA ILE A 102 -8.54 5.53 5.15
C ILE A 102 -9.52 5.07 4.07
N GLY A 103 -10.20 6.00 3.43
CA GLY A 103 -11.31 5.73 2.53
C GLY A 103 -12.65 6.15 3.13
N GLY A 104 -13.74 5.77 2.49
CA GLY A 104 -15.08 6.24 2.87
C GLY A 104 -15.30 7.72 2.54
N ASN A 105 -16.03 8.43 3.39
CA ASN A 105 -16.51 9.80 3.11
C ASN A 105 -15.65 10.93 3.69
N GLN A 106 -14.53 10.62 4.35
CA GLN A 106 -13.66 11.63 4.97
C GLN A 106 -12.29 11.67 4.29
N LEU A 107 -11.71 12.89 4.21
CA LEU A 107 -10.35 13.07 3.78
C LEU A 107 -9.40 12.78 4.96
N THR A 108 -8.62 11.73 4.86
CA THR A 108 -7.65 11.34 5.90
C THR A 108 -6.29 11.98 5.62
N VAL A 109 -5.70 12.66 6.60
CA VAL A 109 -4.35 13.24 6.47
C VAL A 109 -3.36 12.44 7.31
N ILE A 110 -2.37 11.86 6.65
CA ILE A 110 -1.24 11.15 7.24
C ILE A 110 -0.04 12.10 7.18
N ALA A 111 0.48 12.54 8.32
CA ALA A 111 1.52 13.56 8.36
C ALA A 111 2.67 13.18 9.30
N GLY A 112 3.85 13.76 9.07
CA GLY A 112 5.04 13.53 9.89
C GLY A 112 6.35 13.68 9.12
N PRO A 113 7.50 13.39 9.76
CA PRO A 113 8.80 13.66 9.16
C PRO A 113 9.16 12.67 8.05
N CYS A 114 9.95 13.11 7.06
CA CYS A 114 10.49 12.24 6.02
C CYS A 114 11.25 11.06 6.61
N SER A 115 12.11 11.33 7.60
CA SER A 115 12.90 10.34 8.32
C SER A 115 12.83 10.54 9.82
N CYS A 116 12.96 9.44 10.56
CA CYS A 116 13.22 9.47 11.98
C CYS A 116 14.72 9.82 12.18
N GLU A 117 15.01 10.93 12.85
CA GLU A 117 16.37 11.47 13.02
C GLU A 117 16.84 11.38 14.47
N SER A 118 15.93 11.59 15.40
CA SER A 118 16.13 11.42 16.85
C SER A 118 14.79 11.24 17.54
N GLU A 119 14.79 10.77 18.79
CA GLU A 119 13.58 10.65 19.59
C GLU A 119 12.88 12.01 19.73
N ALA A 120 13.65 13.03 20.11
CA ALA A 120 13.12 14.38 20.30
C ALA A 120 12.46 14.95 19.03
N GLN A 121 13.06 14.73 17.86
CA GLN A 121 12.50 15.17 16.58
C GLN A 121 11.20 14.43 16.24
N VAL A 122 11.16 13.10 16.45
CA VAL A 122 9.96 12.27 16.16
C VAL A 122 8.80 12.66 17.08
N LEU A 123 9.04 12.80 18.39
CA LEU A 123 8.01 13.18 19.35
C LEU A 123 7.49 14.60 19.07
N ALA A 124 8.37 15.57 18.84
CA ALA A 124 7.96 16.93 18.49
C ALA A 124 7.13 16.97 17.19
N ALA A 125 7.56 16.22 16.16
CA ALA A 125 6.79 16.12 14.92
C ALA A 125 5.39 15.50 15.15
N ALA A 126 5.31 14.47 15.98
CA ALA A 126 4.04 13.79 16.30
C ALA A 126 3.06 14.73 17.05
N GLU A 127 3.53 15.48 18.04
CA GLU A 127 2.72 16.49 18.74
C GLU A 127 2.21 17.56 17.79
N ILE A 128 3.08 18.12 16.96
CA ILE A 128 2.74 19.14 15.96
C ILE A 128 1.62 18.66 15.03
N VAL A 129 1.76 17.45 14.48
CA VAL A 129 0.76 16.95 13.53
C VAL A 129 -0.54 16.53 14.22
N ALA A 130 -0.48 15.99 15.43
CA ALA A 130 -1.66 15.66 16.24
C ALA A 130 -2.47 16.91 16.62
N GLU A 131 -1.81 17.96 17.13
CA GLU A 131 -2.44 19.24 17.48
C GLU A 131 -3.08 19.92 16.26
N ALA A 132 -2.49 19.76 15.07
CA ALA A 132 -3.04 20.28 13.84
C ALA A 132 -4.18 19.43 13.25
N GLY A 133 -4.52 18.28 13.87
CA GLY A 133 -5.64 17.43 13.46
C GLY A 133 -5.28 16.37 12.39
N ALA A 134 -4.02 15.95 12.28
CA ALA A 134 -3.67 14.79 11.46
C ALA A 134 -4.34 13.51 12.01
N HIS A 135 -4.60 12.55 11.12
CA HIS A 135 -5.30 11.31 11.45
C HIS A 135 -4.34 10.12 11.65
N ALA A 136 -3.12 10.21 11.15
CA ALA A 136 -2.06 9.23 11.32
C ALA A 136 -0.68 9.89 11.23
N LEU A 137 0.30 9.28 11.90
CA LEU A 137 1.70 9.69 11.88
C LEU A 137 2.47 8.88 10.84
N ARG A 138 3.25 9.55 9.99
CA ARG A 138 4.22 8.86 9.13
C ARG A 138 5.65 9.19 9.53
N GLY A 139 6.56 8.24 9.35
CA GLY A 139 7.99 8.45 9.53
C GLY A 139 8.79 7.30 8.92
N GLY A 140 9.84 7.64 8.14
CA GLY A 140 10.71 6.64 7.53
C GLY A 140 11.86 6.27 8.46
N SER A 141 11.85 5.06 9.00
CA SER A 141 12.95 4.55 9.83
C SER A 141 13.97 3.77 8.99
N PHE A 142 13.52 3.12 7.94
CA PHE A 142 14.34 2.59 6.86
C PHE A 142 14.21 3.50 5.64
N LYS A 143 15.30 3.87 5.01
CA LYS A 143 15.30 4.84 3.89
C LYS A 143 15.97 4.25 2.64
N GLY A 144 15.16 3.97 1.61
CA GLY A 144 15.65 3.62 0.28
C GLY A 144 16.30 4.83 -0.39
N ARG A 145 17.63 4.87 -0.45
CA ARG A 145 18.40 6.00 -1.01
C ARG A 145 18.98 5.67 -2.37
N THR A 146 19.05 6.69 -3.24
CA THR A 146 19.73 6.55 -4.54
C THR A 146 21.24 6.50 -4.36
N SER A 147 21.79 7.25 -3.40
CA SER A 147 23.21 7.22 -3.05
C SER A 147 23.44 6.38 -1.78
N PRO A 148 24.41 5.47 -1.77
CA PRO A 148 24.75 4.68 -0.59
C PRO A 148 25.36 5.53 0.55
N PHE A 149 25.76 6.76 0.26
CA PHE A 149 26.34 7.69 1.23
C PHE A 149 25.29 8.60 1.90
N SER A 150 24.03 8.53 1.47
CA SER A 150 22.94 9.29 2.10
C SER A 150 22.49 8.62 3.38
N PHE A 151 21.89 9.39 4.30
CA PHE A 151 21.30 8.87 5.54
C PHE A 151 20.31 7.74 5.25
N GLY A 152 20.60 6.55 5.78
CA GLY A 152 19.84 5.32 5.53
C GLY A 152 18.69 5.05 6.50
N GLY A 153 18.49 5.94 7.49
CA GLY A 153 17.53 5.75 8.58
C GLY A 153 18.15 5.19 9.84
N LEU A 154 17.38 5.17 10.92
CA LEU A 154 17.78 4.65 12.25
C LEU A 154 17.44 3.16 12.44
N GLY A 155 16.81 2.52 11.43
CA GLY A 155 16.40 1.12 11.55
C GLY A 155 15.35 0.92 12.66
N GLU A 156 15.47 -0.14 13.43
CA GLU A 156 14.51 -0.48 14.47
C GLU A 156 14.38 0.62 15.54
N GLN A 157 15.47 1.29 15.90
CA GLN A 157 15.45 2.37 16.87
C GLN A 157 14.50 3.52 16.50
N GLY A 158 14.44 3.90 15.22
CA GLY A 158 13.50 4.92 14.79
C GLY A 158 12.06 4.44 14.82
N LEU A 159 11.79 3.14 14.66
CA LEU A 159 10.46 2.56 14.83
C LEU A 159 10.03 2.57 16.31
N GLU A 160 10.95 2.35 17.24
CA GLU A 160 10.69 2.50 18.68
C GLU A 160 10.27 3.93 19.02
N TYR A 161 10.92 4.94 18.43
CA TYR A 161 10.52 6.34 18.59
C TYR A 161 9.12 6.61 18.05
N MET A 162 8.78 6.03 16.90
CA MET A 162 7.43 6.11 16.31
C MET A 162 6.37 5.46 17.21
N ALA A 163 6.68 4.31 17.82
CA ALA A 163 5.78 3.65 18.75
C ALA A 163 5.52 4.50 20.01
N ARG A 164 6.57 5.14 20.58
CA ARG A 164 6.40 6.09 21.69
C ARG A 164 5.59 7.31 21.29
N ALA A 165 5.80 7.81 20.06
CA ALA A 165 5.00 8.89 19.52
C ALA A 165 3.51 8.51 19.40
N ARG A 166 3.20 7.26 19.00
CA ARG A 166 1.83 6.72 19.02
C ARG A 166 1.24 6.69 20.43
N GLU A 167 1.99 6.23 21.42
CA GLU A 167 1.55 6.22 22.82
C GLU A 167 1.25 7.64 23.33
N LEU A 168 2.06 8.62 22.95
CA LEU A 168 1.90 10.02 23.33
C LEU A 168 0.66 10.67 22.69
N THR A 169 0.45 10.44 21.39
CA THR A 169 -0.53 11.19 20.58
C THR A 169 -1.81 10.42 20.25
N GLY A 170 -1.77 9.08 20.35
CA GLY A 170 -2.84 8.21 19.88
C GLY A 170 -2.90 8.04 18.36
N LEU A 171 -1.98 8.65 17.59
CA LEU A 171 -1.97 8.54 16.14
C LEU A 171 -1.41 7.19 15.68
N PRO A 172 -2.11 6.45 14.82
CA PRO A 172 -1.57 5.23 14.20
C PRO A 172 -0.35 5.56 13.33
N VAL A 173 0.57 4.60 13.24
CA VAL A 173 1.89 4.77 12.63
C VAL A 173 1.97 4.14 11.25
N VAL A 174 2.46 4.91 10.27
CA VAL A 174 2.78 4.44 8.91
C VAL A 174 4.30 4.47 8.74
N SER A 175 4.93 3.33 8.45
CA SER A 175 6.37 3.26 8.20
C SER A 175 6.73 2.33 7.05
N GLU A 176 7.87 2.59 6.39
CA GLU A 176 8.29 1.91 5.17
C GLU A 176 9.15 0.69 5.47
N ALA A 177 8.89 -0.43 4.75
CA ALA A 177 9.79 -1.57 4.63
C ALA A 177 10.42 -1.59 3.23
N LEU A 178 11.71 -1.92 3.13
CA LEU A 178 12.47 -1.93 1.88
C LEU A 178 12.67 -3.34 1.33
N ASP A 179 12.60 -4.35 2.18
CA ASP A 179 12.77 -5.76 1.84
C ASP A 179 11.92 -6.65 2.76
N SER A 180 11.82 -7.95 2.42
CA SER A 180 11.00 -8.90 3.18
C SER A 180 11.46 -9.09 4.64
N PRO A 181 12.77 -9.15 4.97
CA PRO A 181 13.21 -9.20 6.37
C PRO A 181 12.77 -8.01 7.22
N GLN A 182 12.67 -6.82 6.64
CA GLN A 182 12.22 -5.62 7.36
C GLN A 182 10.72 -5.61 7.64
N LEU A 183 9.91 -6.42 6.94
CA LEU A 183 8.48 -6.52 7.21
C LEU A 183 8.21 -6.94 8.66
N ASP A 184 8.95 -7.95 9.17
CA ASP A 184 8.81 -8.42 10.56
C ASP A 184 9.14 -7.32 11.57
N VAL A 185 10.16 -6.52 11.27
CA VAL A 185 10.58 -5.42 12.14
C VAL A 185 9.55 -4.30 12.12
N VAL A 186 9.14 -3.84 10.93
CA VAL A 186 8.15 -2.76 10.77
C VAL A 186 6.81 -3.15 11.38
N ALA A 187 6.35 -4.39 11.17
CA ALA A 187 5.05 -4.86 11.65
C ALA A 187 4.94 -4.92 13.19
N ARG A 188 6.05 -4.93 13.92
CA ARG A 188 6.02 -4.85 15.39
C ARG A 188 5.66 -3.47 15.93
N TYR A 189 5.92 -2.43 15.17
CA TYR A 189 5.82 -1.04 15.62
C TYR A 189 4.80 -0.20 14.83
N ALA A 190 4.58 -0.50 13.56
CA ALA A 190 3.69 0.25 12.69
C ALA A 190 2.29 -0.36 12.61
N ASP A 191 1.33 0.46 12.21
CA ASP A 191 -0.08 0.10 11.97
C ASP A 191 -0.36 -0.09 10.48
N VAL A 192 0.47 0.50 9.63
CA VAL A 192 0.43 0.39 8.17
C VAL A 192 1.84 0.19 7.64
N ILE A 193 2.05 -0.84 6.82
CA ILE A 193 3.31 -1.08 6.13
C ILE A 193 3.29 -0.29 4.82
N GLN A 194 4.18 0.69 4.68
CA GLN A 194 4.36 1.40 3.41
C GLN A 194 5.37 0.65 2.53
N ILE A 195 5.02 0.48 1.25
CA ILE A 195 5.95 0.08 0.20
C ILE A 195 6.21 1.28 -0.71
N GLY A 196 7.44 1.75 -0.71
CA GLY A 196 7.86 2.94 -1.45
C GLY A 196 7.89 2.73 -2.97
N SER A 197 7.88 3.82 -3.70
CA SER A 197 7.82 3.84 -5.18
C SER A 197 8.92 3.04 -5.87
N ARG A 198 10.12 2.97 -5.27
CA ARG A 198 11.25 2.20 -5.82
C ARG A 198 11.03 0.68 -5.72
N ASN A 199 10.14 0.26 -4.83
CA ASN A 199 9.79 -1.15 -4.59
C ASN A 199 8.42 -1.55 -5.18
N MET A 200 7.77 -0.68 -5.96
CA MET A 200 6.49 -1.03 -6.60
C MET A 200 6.61 -2.27 -7.51
N GLN A 201 7.76 -2.48 -8.11
CA GLN A 201 8.03 -3.63 -8.98
C GLN A 201 8.77 -4.78 -8.26
N ASN A 202 8.98 -4.67 -6.95
CA ASN A 202 9.53 -5.75 -6.14
C ASN A 202 8.40 -6.74 -5.77
N TYR A 203 7.94 -7.49 -6.76
CA TYR A 203 6.78 -8.39 -6.61
C TYR A 203 6.89 -9.41 -5.47
N PRO A 204 8.07 -10.00 -5.17
CA PRO A 204 8.22 -10.82 -3.97
C PRO A 204 7.91 -10.07 -2.69
N LEU A 205 8.44 -8.85 -2.51
CA LEU A 205 8.16 -8.00 -1.35
C LEU A 205 6.67 -7.63 -1.26
N LEU A 206 6.03 -7.31 -2.38
CA LEU A 206 4.60 -6.98 -2.43
C LEU A 206 3.75 -8.15 -1.94
N PHE A 207 4.06 -9.36 -2.43
CA PHE A 207 3.38 -10.57 -1.98
C PHE A 207 3.61 -10.82 -0.49
N ASP A 208 4.85 -10.74 -0.03
CA ASP A 208 5.22 -10.99 1.37
C ASP A 208 4.57 -9.97 2.31
N ALA A 209 4.51 -8.68 1.91
CA ALA A 209 3.81 -7.64 2.67
C ALA A 209 2.31 -7.95 2.82
N GLY A 210 1.65 -8.40 1.74
CA GLY A 210 0.26 -8.83 1.77
C GLY A 210 0.03 -10.09 2.60
N ALA A 211 0.96 -11.04 2.55
CA ALA A 211 0.88 -12.34 3.23
C ALA A 211 1.42 -12.30 4.67
N HIS A 212 1.94 -11.15 5.13
CA HIS A 212 2.56 -11.04 6.45
C HIS A 212 1.59 -11.46 7.57
N PRO A 213 2.01 -12.31 8.55
CA PRO A 213 1.10 -12.86 9.57
C PRO A 213 0.35 -11.83 10.41
N ALA A 214 0.93 -10.64 10.60
CA ALA A 214 0.27 -9.55 11.33
C ALA A 214 -1.00 -9.00 10.62
N GLY A 215 -1.19 -9.29 9.33
CA GLY A 215 -2.36 -8.87 8.56
C GLY A 215 -2.54 -7.36 8.41
N LEU A 216 -1.51 -6.57 8.67
CA LEU A 216 -1.57 -5.10 8.64
C LEU A 216 -1.96 -4.58 7.26
N PRO A 217 -2.61 -3.42 7.19
CA PRO A 217 -2.81 -2.71 5.93
C PRO A 217 -1.48 -2.38 5.24
N VAL A 218 -1.50 -2.40 3.92
CA VAL A 218 -0.35 -2.02 3.07
C VAL A 218 -0.68 -0.73 2.33
N LEU A 219 0.22 0.25 2.37
CA LEU A 219 0.18 1.46 1.57
C LEU A 219 1.19 1.32 0.43
N LEU A 220 0.71 1.15 -0.80
CA LEU A 220 1.55 0.98 -1.99
C LEU A 220 1.66 2.30 -2.74
N LYS A 221 2.89 2.81 -2.90
CA LYS A 221 3.18 4.02 -3.67
C LYS A 221 3.45 3.70 -5.14
N ARG A 222 2.82 4.48 -6.06
CA ARG A 222 3.06 4.36 -7.51
C ARG A 222 4.54 4.53 -7.83
N GLY A 223 5.04 3.71 -8.75
CA GLY A 223 6.40 3.77 -9.26
C GLY A 223 6.69 5.06 -10.03
N LEU A 224 7.97 5.44 -10.07
CA LEU A 224 8.41 6.74 -10.61
C LEU A 224 8.15 6.93 -12.12
N ALA A 225 7.98 5.84 -12.87
CA ALA A 225 7.72 5.85 -14.31
C ALA A 225 6.67 4.80 -14.71
N SER A 226 5.77 4.45 -13.76
CA SER A 226 4.79 3.39 -13.95
C SER A 226 3.51 3.92 -14.55
N THR A 227 2.97 3.17 -15.50
CA THR A 227 1.60 3.35 -15.99
C THR A 227 0.58 2.96 -14.91
N ILE A 228 -0.68 3.38 -15.05
CA ILE A 228 -1.75 2.96 -14.15
C ILE A 228 -1.98 1.44 -14.21
N PRO A 229 -2.03 0.78 -15.38
CA PRO A 229 -2.11 -0.68 -15.43
C PRO A 229 -1.00 -1.41 -14.68
N GLU A 230 0.27 -0.97 -14.79
CA GLU A 230 1.38 -1.56 -14.04
C GLU A 230 1.22 -1.36 -12.51
N PHE A 231 0.69 -0.21 -12.09
CA PHE A 231 0.43 0.08 -10.69
C PHE A 231 -0.68 -0.83 -10.13
N LEU A 232 -1.76 -1.03 -10.90
CA LEU A 232 -2.84 -1.95 -10.52
C LEU A 232 -2.37 -3.41 -10.49
N GLN A 233 -1.53 -3.83 -11.45
CA GLN A 233 -0.93 -5.16 -11.43
C GLN A 233 0.00 -5.37 -10.22
N ALA A 234 0.73 -4.33 -9.83
CA ALA A 234 1.51 -4.38 -8.58
C ALA A 234 0.61 -4.51 -7.34
N ALA A 235 -0.52 -3.80 -7.30
CA ALA A 235 -1.53 -3.93 -6.25
C ALA A 235 -2.07 -5.37 -6.14
N GLU A 236 -2.27 -6.06 -7.28
CA GLU A 236 -2.72 -7.45 -7.29
C GLU A 236 -1.75 -8.41 -6.59
N TYR A 237 -0.44 -8.15 -6.59
CA TYR A 237 0.51 -8.97 -5.82
C TYR A 237 0.32 -8.85 -4.31
N VAL A 238 0.01 -7.65 -3.81
CA VAL A 238 -0.33 -7.45 -2.39
C VAL A 238 -1.63 -8.19 -2.06
N LEU A 239 -2.67 -8.02 -2.89
CA LEU A 239 -3.97 -8.67 -2.70
C LEU A 239 -3.86 -10.20 -2.79
N LEU A 240 -3.00 -10.71 -3.69
CA LEU A 240 -2.71 -12.13 -3.79
C LEU A 240 -2.08 -12.67 -2.49
N GLY A 241 -1.13 -11.92 -1.91
CA GLY A 241 -0.54 -12.25 -0.63
C GLY A 241 -1.59 -12.27 0.49
N ARG A 242 -2.44 -11.25 0.57
CA ARG A 242 -3.54 -11.17 1.55
C ARG A 242 -4.52 -12.33 1.42
N ALA A 243 -4.96 -12.62 0.19
CA ALA A 243 -5.82 -13.77 -0.08
C ALA A 243 -5.17 -15.09 0.33
N PHE A 244 -3.89 -15.26 0.03
CA PHE A 244 -3.12 -16.45 0.42
C PHE A 244 -3.06 -16.63 1.94
N ALA A 245 -2.79 -15.57 2.70
CA ALA A 245 -2.76 -15.62 4.16
C ALA A 245 -4.16 -15.68 4.81
N GLY A 246 -5.22 -15.42 4.05
CA GLY A 246 -6.60 -15.38 4.55
C GLY A 246 -6.98 -14.07 5.23
N HIS A 247 -6.25 -12.99 4.92
CA HIS A 247 -6.55 -11.65 5.39
C HIS A 247 -7.68 -11.01 4.58
N ASP A 248 -8.33 -10.02 5.18
CA ASP A 248 -9.30 -9.17 4.48
C ASP A 248 -8.65 -8.47 3.28
N GLN A 249 -9.35 -8.48 2.13
CA GLN A 249 -8.89 -7.83 0.90
C GLN A 249 -8.95 -6.30 0.99
N ALA A 250 -9.73 -5.74 1.90
CA ALA A 250 -9.81 -4.30 2.13
C ALA A 250 -8.53 -3.66 2.72
N GLY A 251 -7.48 -4.41 2.98
CA GLY A 251 -6.25 -3.93 3.62
C GLY A 251 -5.19 -3.36 2.66
N LEU A 252 -5.57 -2.73 1.55
CA LEU A 252 -4.63 -2.11 0.61
C LEU A 252 -5.03 -0.67 0.28
N ILE A 253 -4.06 0.25 0.32
CA ILE A 253 -4.20 1.67 0.03
C ILE A 253 -3.29 2.01 -1.14
N LEU A 254 -3.83 2.64 -2.18
CA LEU A 254 -3.05 3.13 -3.32
C LEU A 254 -2.61 4.57 -3.07
N CYS A 255 -1.35 4.90 -3.38
CA CYS A 255 -0.82 6.24 -3.20
C CYS A 255 -0.18 6.76 -4.49
N GLU A 256 -0.83 7.75 -5.15
CA GLU A 256 -0.22 8.57 -6.20
C GLU A 256 0.81 9.51 -5.56
N ARG A 257 1.97 9.73 -6.20
CA ARG A 257 3.07 10.52 -5.65
C ARG A 257 3.91 11.26 -6.69
N GLY A 258 3.39 11.35 -7.89
CA GLY A 258 4.09 11.92 -9.03
C GLY A 258 4.94 10.91 -9.82
N ILE A 259 5.05 11.16 -11.09
CA ILE A 259 5.81 10.37 -12.06
C ILE A 259 6.85 11.23 -12.76
N ARG A 260 7.89 10.59 -13.30
CA ARG A 260 8.84 11.25 -14.19
C ARG A 260 8.17 11.56 -15.52
N THR A 261 8.32 12.80 -15.97
CA THR A 261 7.92 13.24 -17.29
C THR A 261 9.11 13.96 -17.95
N PHE A 262 8.90 14.56 -19.09
CA PHE A 262 9.91 15.40 -19.75
C PHE A 262 10.12 16.76 -19.05
N ASP A 263 9.15 17.19 -18.23
CA ASP A 263 9.21 18.45 -17.49
C ASP A 263 9.93 18.25 -16.14
N ASP A 264 10.84 19.14 -15.80
CA ASP A 264 11.69 19.11 -14.59
C ASP A 264 11.47 20.30 -13.63
N ALA A 265 10.44 21.11 -13.86
CA ALA A 265 10.09 22.23 -12.98
C ALA A 265 9.73 21.77 -11.55
N LEU A 266 9.19 20.55 -11.43
CA LEU A 266 8.92 19.84 -10.20
C LEU A 266 9.86 18.64 -10.06
N ARG A 267 9.98 18.11 -8.84
CA ARG A 267 10.70 16.85 -8.62
C ARG A 267 10.08 15.70 -9.42
N PHE A 268 8.73 15.65 -9.43
CA PHE A 268 7.92 14.75 -10.24
C PHE A 268 6.61 15.44 -10.62
N THR A 269 6.07 15.12 -11.77
CA THR A 269 4.75 15.59 -12.18
C THR A 269 3.68 14.85 -11.41
N LEU A 270 2.90 15.56 -10.58
CA LEU A 270 1.76 14.95 -9.89
C LEU A 270 0.64 14.69 -10.90
N ASP A 271 0.31 13.42 -11.08
CA ASP A 271 -0.75 12.97 -12.00
C ASP A 271 -2.11 13.03 -11.30
N ILE A 272 -2.71 14.22 -11.28
CA ILE A 272 -4.05 14.42 -10.69
C ILE A 272 -5.11 13.58 -11.41
N GLY A 273 -4.96 13.37 -12.73
CA GLY A 273 -5.87 12.55 -13.52
C GLY A 273 -5.85 11.06 -13.13
N ALA A 274 -4.74 10.58 -12.54
CA ALA A 274 -4.67 9.20 -12.05
C ALA A 274 -5.70 8.91 -10.95
N ILE A 275 -6.11 9.91 -10.15
CA ILE A 275 -7.03 9.72 -9.04
C ILE A 275 -8.38 9.17 -9.52
N PRO A 276 -9.15 9.89 -10.37
CA PRO A 276 -10.42 9.39 -10.84
C PRO A 276 -10.29 8.13 -11.71
N VAL A 277 -9.20 7.95 -12.45
CA VAL A 277 -8.96 6.74 -13.26
C VAL A 277 -8.80 5.52 -12.36
N LEU A 278 -8.03 5.60 -11.27
CA LEU A 278 -7.87 4.52 -10.30
C LEU A 278 -9.20 4.20 -9.62
N GLN A 279 -9.98 5.21 -9.21
CA GLN A 279 -11.28 5.04 -8.57
C GLN A 279 -12.34 4.43 -9.50
N GLN A 280 -12.22 4.62 -10.82
CA GLN A 280 -13.05 3.92 -11.81
C GLN A 280 -12.58 2.48 -12.05
N SER A 281 -11.31 2.20 -11.81
CA SER A 281 -10.70 0.90 -12.10
C SER A 281 -10.81 -0.09 -10.93
N CYS A 282 -10.93 0.39 -9.69
CA CYS A 282 -11.04 -0.44 -8.50
C CYS A 282 -11.69 0.30 -7.31
N ASP A 283 -12.14 -0.45 -6.31
CA ASP A 283 -12.75 0.06 -5.07
C ASP A 283 -11.74 0.42 -3.97
N LEU A 284 -10.44 0.28 -4.25
CA LEU A 284 -9.38 0.58 -3.28
C LEU A 284 -9.28 2.09 -2.99
N PRO A 285 -9.00 2.49 -1.73
CA PRO A 285 -8.79 3.88 -1.39
C PRO A 285 -7.54 4.45 -2.08
N VAL A 286 -7.70 5.61 -2.72
CA VAL A 286 -6.63 6.33 -3.42
C VAL A 286 -6.25 7.58 -2.64
N ILE A 287 -5.05 7.62 -2.10
CA ILE A 287 -4.47 8.79 -1.45
C ILE A 287 -3.36 9.41 -2.29
N VAL A 288 -2.92 10.60 -1.95
CA VAL A 288 -1.92 11.35 -2.71
C VAL A 288 -0.80 11.85 -1.80
N ASP A 289 0.42 11.77 -2.28
CA ASP A 289 1.62 12.33 -1.67
C ASP A 289 2.12 13.54 -2.49
N PRO A 290 1.64 14.74 -2.20
CA PRO A 290 2.05 15.95 -2.91
C PRO A 290 3.47 16.40 -2.53
N SER A 291 3.96 16.04 -1.34
CA SER A 291 5.30 16.41 -0.86
C SER A 291 6.39 15.83 -1.76
N HIS A 292 6.33 14.53 -2.03
CA HIS A 292 7.31 13.87 -2.89
C HIS A 292 7.12 14.22 -4.37
N ALA A 293 5.92 14.62 -4.80
CA ALA A 293 5.70 15.09 -6.15
C ALA A 293 6.29 16.50 -6.35
N ALA A 294 5.96 17.44 -5.48
CA ALA A 294 6.38 18.82 -5.57
C ALA A 294 7.90 19.00 -5.46
N GLY A 295 8.52 18.39 -4.44
CA GLY A 295 9.92 18.59 -4.09
C GLY A 295 10.22 20.02 -3.56
N LYS A 296 9.20 20.86 -3.47
CA LYS A 296 9.26 22.25 -3.01
C LYS A 296 8.12 22.52 -2.03
N ARG A 297 8.46 22.98 -0.82
CA ARG A 297 7.53 23.23 0.30
C ARG A 297 6.34 24.12 -0.12
N SER A 298 6.58 25.23 -0.81
CA SER A 298 5.53 26.17 -1.22
C SER A 298 4.48 25.60 -2.19
N LEU A 299 4.79 24.49 -2.86
CA LEU A 299 3.88 23.85 -3.82
C LEU A 299 3.09 22.70 -3.22
N VAL A 300 3.43 22.22 -2.02
CA VAL A 300 2.70 21.17 -1.35
C VAL A 300 1.24 21.56 -1.05
N PRO A 301 0.94 22.74 -0.47
CA PRO A 301 -0.45 23.09 -0.18
C PRO A 301 -1.36 23.20 -1.42
N PRO A 302 -0.98 23.87 -2.52
CA PRO A 302 -1.83 23.92 -3.71
C PRO A 302 -2.04 22.54 -4.34
N LEU A 303 -1.02 21.65 -4.36
CA LEU A 303 -1.17 20.30 -4.88
C LEU A 303 -2.02 19.42 -3.97
N ALA A 304 -1.92 19.57 -2.64
CA ALA A 304 -2.79 18.88 -1.68
C ALA A 304 -4.27 19.24 -1.89
N ARG A 305 -4.58 20.53 -2.06
CA ARG A 305 -5.95 20.98 -2.38
C ARG A 305 -6.44 20.45 -3.73
N ALA A 306 -5.59 20.44 -4.75
CA ALA A 306 -5.93 19.88 -6.05
C ALA A 306 -6.24 18.39 -5.97
N ALA A 307 -5.45 17.62 -5.22
CA ALA A 307 -5.68 16.20 -5.00
C ALA A 307 -7.01 15.94 -4.27
N ALA A 308 -7.30 16.69 -3.21
CA ALA A 308 -8.56 16.59 -2.48
C ALA A 308 -9.76 16.94 -3.38
N ALA A 309 -9.67 17.99 -4.19
CA ALA A 309 -10.70 18.39 -5.15
C ALA A 309 -10.92 17.34 -6.26
N ALA A 310 -9.86 16.63 -6.67
CA ALA A 310 -9.94 15.54 -7.64
C ALA A 310 -10.53 14.24 -7.08
N GLY A 311 -10.81 14.20 -5.76
CA GLY A 311 -11.44 13.05 -5.13
C GLY A 311 -10.51 12.12 -4.36
N ALA A 312 -9.23 12.50 -4.11
CA ALA A 312 -8.38 11.71 -3.21
C ALA A 312 -9.03 11.54 -1.84
N VAL A 313 -9.01 10.32 -1.29
CA VAL A 313 -9.61 10.03 0.03
C VAL A 313 -8.61 10.24 1.17
N GLY A 314 -7.36 10.58 0.85
CA GLY A 314 -6.36 10.93 1.84
C GLY A 314 -5.16 11.63 1.22
N LEU A 315 -4.34 12.21 2.11
CA LEU A 315 -3.10 12.90 1.77
C LEU A 315 -1.97 12.38 2.66
N LEU A 316 -0.78 12.25 2.08
CA LEU A 316 0.45 11.91 2.79
C LEU A 316 1.39 13.12 2.73
N ILE A 317 1.58 13.81 3.86
CA ILE A 317 2.27 15.11 3.93
C ILE A 317 3.54 14.99 4.76
N GLU A 318 4.64 15.54 4.25
CA GLU A 318 5.86 15.67 5.04
C GLU A 318 5.83 16.95 5.88
N VAL A 319 6.03 16.76 7.19
CA VAL A 319 6.08 17.84 8.19
C VAL A 319 7.30 17.64 9.06
N HIS A 320 8.05 18.69 9.33
CA HIS A 320 9.23 18.64 10.18
C HIS A 320 9.23 19.79 11.18
N PRO A 321 9.63 19.60 12.45
CA PRO A 321 9.72 20.68 13.44
C PRO A 321 10.64 21.83 13.01
N ASP A 322 11.73 21.50 12.31
CA ASP A 322 12.70 22.43 11.75
C ASP A 322 13.13 21.96 10.35
N PRO A 323 12.32 22.26 9.29
CA PRO A 323 12.55 21.74 7.95
C PRO A 323 13.89 22.12 7.33
N ASP A 324 14.45 23.27 7.72
CA ASP A 324 15.69 23.79 7.14
C ASP A 324 16.93 23.03 7.63
N ASN A 325 16.83 22.34 8.78
CA ASN A 325 17.86 21.48 9.35
C ASN A 325 17.55 19.98 9.24
N ALA A 326 16.49 19.59 8.50
CA ALA A 326 16.13 18.17 8.32
C ALA A 326 17.22 17.40 7.57
N TRP A 327 17.52 16.18 8.03
CA TRP A 327 18.51 15.28 7.40
C TRP A 327 18.01 14.71 6.07
N CYS A 328 16.70 14.74 5.82
CA CYS A 328 16.08 14.21 4.63
C CYS A 328 14.92 15.08 4.17
N ASP A 329 14.92 15.42 2.87
CA ASP A 329 13.81 16.06 2.14
C ASP A 329 13.23 17.35 2.79
N GLY A 330 14.06 18.13 3.50
CA GLY A 330 13.66 19.37 4.17
C GLY A 330 13.05 20.43 3.23
N SER A 331 13.51 20.48 1.97
CA SER A 331 13.01 21.42 0.96
C SER A 331 11.53 21.25 0.62
N GLN A 332 10.95 20.07 0.86
CA GLN A 332 9.56 19.73 0.60
C GLN A 332 8.71 19.54 1.87
N SER A 333 9.36 19.45 3.05
CA SER A 333 8.68 19.31 4.33
C SER A 333 8.05 20.65 4.76
N LEU A 334 6.78 20.60 5.18
CA LEU A 334 6.11 21.77 5.73
C LEU A 334 6.62 22.08 7.13
N SER A 335 6.68 23.34 7.48
CA SER A 335 6.83 23.79 8.85
C SER A 335 5.53 23.55 9.65
N PRO A 336 5.55 23.61 10.99
CA PRO A 336 4.35 23.50 11.83
C PRO A 336 3.23 24.48 11.43
N GLU A 337 3.58 25.73 11.17
CA GLU A 337 2.62 26.79 10.82
C GLU A 337 2.02 26.59 9.42
N GLU A 338 2.83 26.17 8.45
CA GLU A 338 2.35 25.87 7.10
C GLU A 338 1.42 24.66 7.12
N PHE A 339 1.74 23.62 7.90
CA PHE A 339 0.89 22.45 8.04
C PHE A 339 -0.45 22.78 8.72
N LYS A 340 -0.43 23.52 9.83
CA LYS A 340 -1.64 23.99 10.51
C LYS A 340 -2.54 24.84 9.59
N THR A 341 -1.94 25.65 8.74
CA THR A 341 -2.67 26.43 7.74
C THR A 341 -3.29 25.52 6.67
N LEU A 342 -2.53 24.55 6.18
CA LEU A 342 -3.03 23.57 5.22
C LEU A 342 -4.22 22.78 5.79
N MET A 343 -4.14 22.30 7.03
CA MET A 343 -5.23 21.55 7.66
C MET A 343 -6.53 22.35 7.71
N ARG A 344 -6.47 23.63 8.09
CA ARG A 344 -7.65 24.55 8.04
C ARG A 344 -8.19 24.73 6.62
N ASP A 345 -7.32 24.78 5.61
CA ASP A 345 -7.75 24.88 4.22
C ASP A 345 -8.44 23.60 3.72
N LEU A 346 -8.05 22.44 4.29
CA LEU A 346 -8.61 21.13 3.92
C LEU A 346 -9.95 20.85 4.57
N ASP A 347 -10.33 21.54 5.65
CA ASP A 347 -11.63 21.35 6.35
C ASP A 347 -12.83 21.46 5.39
N ARG A 348 -12.73 22.28 4.34
CA ARG A 348 -13.78 22.42 3.30
C ARG A 348 -13.98 21.18 2.44
N PHE A 349 -13.00 20.24 2.44
CA PHE A 349 -13.08 18.97 1.71
C PHE A 349 -13.47 17.79 2.62
N VAL A 350 -13.66 18.01 3.93
CA VAL A 350 -14.02 17.04 4.97
C VAL A 350 -15.55 16.96 5.13
N GLY A 351 -16.33 17.13 4.09
CA GLY A 351 -17.79 16.96 4.12
C GLY A 351 -18.23 15.68 3.43
N PRO A 352 -19.50 15.24 3.60
CA PRO A 352 -20.01 14.13 2.84
C PRO A 352 -19.86 14.45 1.35
N ARG A 353 -19.15 13.57 0.63
CA ARG A 353 -19.03 13.67 -0.83
C ARG A 353 -20.41 13.42 -1.45
N GLN A 354 -20.88 14.38 -2.21
CA GLN A 354 -22.13 14.29 -2.98
C GLN A 354 -21.98 13.35 -4.18
#